data_8d45d40509ade5e54686f027929b64ab
#
_entry.id   8d45d40509ade5e54686f027929b64ab
#
_cell.length_a   1.000
_cell.length_b   1.000
_cell.length_c   1.000
_cell.angle_alpha   90.00
_cell.angle_beta   90.00
_cell.angle_gamma   90.00
#
_symmetry.space_group_name_H-M   'P 1'
#
loop_
_entity.id
_entity.type
_entity.pdbx_description
1 polymer ?
#
loop_
_entity_poly.entity_id
_entity_poly.type
_entity_poly.pdbx_seq_one_letter_code
_entity_poly.pdbx_strand_id
1 'polypeptide(L)'
;MEKSYGAKTVEAGMAEMDMPLKQLLIECMKLDGIPYSRGFDNETIRAAFSSVSLPGILSNVANKKLLQSYEAQPIIAMKLCSTGDLNDFKENDRFRLTDVGDLLPIAADGEIKDGGLIEESAKNQLDTYGKKFCLTRKMIINDDLSSFMKVPTAMGNRAARLIDQLFFSRLLSNPAQADGKALFSTNHKNLLSGASSALSSDSLKKAIQLFLDQVDADGQPISVEPKYLLVPTALKHLAIELTQGATLIMSGTDNAVRPALNVLSDENLQVISSPYLGNSAYEGSSQTGWYLFGDPKTVDTWEIGFLKGKRTPTVERGETDFNTLGLWFRVYFDLGVREQDHRGMVKANGAA
;
A
#
# COMPACT_ATOMS: atom_id res chain seq x y z
N MET A 1 -3.98 35.91 19.90
CA MET A 1 -3.88 34.75 20.78
C MET A 1 -5.25 34.24 21.22
N GLU A 2 -6.18 35.05 21.69
CA GLU A 2 -7.53 34.58 22.11
C GLU A 2 -8.33 33.85 21.03
N LYS A 3 -8.31 34.33 19.76
CA LYS A 3 -9.01 33.65 18.66
C LYS A 3 -8.49 32.24 18.39
N SER A 4 -7.17 31.99 18.58
CA SER A 4 -6.58 30.67 18.35
C SER A 4 -6.87 29.68 19.49
N TYR A 5 -7.07 30.19 20.70
CA TYR A 5 -7.46 29.37 21.85
C TYR A 5 -8.91 28.93 21.75
N GLY A 6 -9.82 29.84 21.38
CA GLY A 6 -11.21 29.49 21.14
C GLY A 6 -11.42 28.47 20.03
N ALA A 7 -10.68 28.60 18.91
CA ALA A 7 -10.74 27.64 17.81
C ALA A 7 -10.27 26.22 18.23
N LYS A 8 -9.21 26.12 19.02
CA LYS A 8 -8.73 24.82 19.55
C LYS A 8 -9.73 24.14 20.48
N THR A 9 -10.44 24.93 21.29
CA THR A 9 -11.48 24.38 22.20
C THR A 9 -12.68 23.86 21.42
N VAL A 10 -13.08 24.57 20.36
CA VAL A 10 -14.17 24.16 19.46
C VAL A 10 -13.77 22.90 18.66
N GLU A 11 -12.52 22.83 18.19
CA GLU A 11 -11.97 21.63 17.54
C GLU A 11 -11.99 20.42 18.47
N ALA A 12 -11.62 20.58 19.74
CA ALA A 12 -11.64 19.51 20.72
C ALA A 12 -13.07 18.98 20.98
N GLY A 13 -14.03 19.89 21.19
CA GLY A 13 -15.43 19.53 21.36
C GLY A 13 -16.03 18.80 20.15
N MET A 14 -15.62 19.21 18.94
CA MET A 14 -16.04 18.55 17.70
C MET A 14 -15.39 17.17 17.52
N ALA A 15 -14.15 17.00 17.96
CA ALA A 15 -13.44 15.72 17.89
C ALA A 15 -14.05 14.67 18.81
N GLU A 16 -14.66 15.07 19.93
CA GLU A 16 -15.40 14.21 20.87
C GLU A 16 -16.85 13.93 20.43
N MET A 17 -17.30 14.50 19.29
CA MET A 17 -18.58 14.26 18.63
C MET A 17 -19.85 14.65 19.42
N ASP A 18 -19.75 15.40 20.50
CA ASP A 18 -20.91 15.79 21.32
C ASP A 18 -21.53 17.12 20.90
N MET A 19 -20.90 17.87 19.98
CA MET A 19 -21.40 19.18 19.57
C MET A 19 -22.22 19.09 18.28
N PRO A 20 -23.50 19.50 18.28
CA PRO A 20 -24.33 19.57 17.08
C PRO A 20 -23.78 20.60 16.08
N LEU A 21 -23.97 20.36 14.78
CA LEU A 21 -23.43 21.22 13.71
C LEU A 21 -23.92 22.67 13.81
N LYS A 22 -25.17 22.86 14.25
CA LYS A 22 -25.74 24.19 14.46
C LYS A 22 -25.01 24.96 15.57
N GLN A 23 -24.68 24.28 16.65
CA GLN A 23 -23.94 24.90 17.74
C GLN A 23 -22.52 25.25 17.32
N LEU A 24 -21.86 24.37 16.56
CA LEU A 24 -20.57 24.66 15.95
C LEU A 24 -20.60 25.92 15.09
N LEU A 25 -21.62 26.05 14.22
CA LEU A 25 -21.82 27.22 13.40
C LEU A 25 -21.92 28.50 14.24
N ILE A 26 -22.74 28.51 15.30
CA ILE A 26 -22.92 29.65 16.20
C ILE A 26 -21.57 30.03 16.86
N GLU A 27 -20.83 29.07 17.38
CA GLU A 27 -19.54 29.33 18.02
C GLU A 27 -18.49 29.86 17.02
N CYS A 28 -18.45 29.33 15.80
CA CYS A 28 -17.58 29.87 14.76
C CYS A 28 -17.94 31.30 14.37
N MET A 29 -19.24 31.63 14.22
CA MET A 29 -19.68 32.97 13.93
C MET A 29 -19.31 33.95 15.06
N LYS A 30 -19.46 33.54 16.33
CA LYS A 30 -19.01 34.35 17.49
C LYS A 30 -17.50 34.62 17.45
N LEU A 31 -16.68 33.58 17.13
CA LEU A 31 -15.22 33.73 17.00
C LEU A 31 -14.83 34.73 15.91
N ASP A 32 -15.59 34.78 14.82
CA ASP A 32 -15.33 35.66 13.68
C ASP A 32 -16.00 37.02 13.84
N GLY A 33 -16.75 37.25 14.95
CA GLY A 33 -17.43 38.53 15.24
C GLY A 33 -18.64 38.80 14.32
N ILE A 34 -19.22 37.73 13.74
CA ILE A 34 -20.39 37.82 12.87
C ILE A 34 -21.64 37.82 13.78
N PRO A 35 -22.53 38.86 13.69
CA PRO A 35 -23.73 38.89 14.51
C PRO A 35 -24.68 37.76 14.16
N TYR A 36 -25.10 36.99 15.14
CA TYR A 36 -26.08 35.91 15.00
C TYR A 36 -27.49 36.41 15.32
N SER A 37 -28.37 36.35 14.34
CA SER A 37 -29.82 36.51 14.55
C SER A 37 -30.45 35.14 14.79
N ARG A 38 -31.48 35.04 15.61
CA ARG A 38 -32.10 33.82 16.17
C ARG A 38 -32.65 32.80 15.14
N GLY A 39 -32.29 32.86 13.85
CA GLY A 39 -32.76 31.97 12.80
C GLY A 39 -31.59 31.39 11.98
N PHE A 40 -31.72 30.15 11.52
CA PHE A 40 -30.79 29.55 10.52
C PHE A 40 -31.27 29.89 9.10
N ASP A 41 -31.28 31.19 8.78
CA ASP A 41 -31.65 31.71 7.48
C ASP A 41 -30.53 31.45 6.46
N ASN A 42 -30.88 31.54 5.15
CA ASN A 42 -29.90 31.42 4.08
C ASN A 42 -28.72 32.40 4.22
N GLU A 43 -28.98 33.61 4.73
CA GLU A 43 -27.94 34.61 4.95
C GLU A 43 -26.99 34.19 6.07
N THR A 44 -27.50 33.70 7.18
CA THR A 44 -26.72 33.16 8.30
C THR A 44 -25.83 32.02 7.90
N ILE A 45 -26.36 31.07 7.11
CA ILE A 45 -25.59 29.92 6.59
C ILE A 45 -24.52 30.41 5.62
N ARG A 46 -24.83 31.34 4.73
CA ARG A 46 -23.83 31.93 3.80
C ARG A 46 -22.75 32.70 4.55
N ALA A 47 -23.11 33.47 5.54
CA ALA A 47 -22.16 34.18 6.39
C ALA A 47 -21.23 33.21 7.14
N ALA A 48 -21.77 32.13 7.68
CA ALA A 48 -20.95 31.08 8.32
C ALA A 48 -20.01 30.38 7.34
N PHE A 49 -20.43 30.13 6.11
CA PHE A 49 -19.55 29.53 5.07
C PHE A 49 -18.47 30.48 4.57
N SER A 50 -18.74 31.79 4.56
CA SER A 50 -17.76 32.82 4.22
C SER A 50 -16.83 33.15 5.38
N SER A 51 -17.11 32.67 6.60
CA SER A 51 -16.25 32.83 7.76
C SER A 51 -14.91 32.14 7.59
N VAL A 52 -13.88 32.58 8.29
CA VAL A 52 -12.56 31.94 8.24
C VAL A 52 -12.49 30.73 9.16
N SER A 53 -13.20 30.79 10.29
CA SER A 53 -13.09 29.79 11.37
C SER A 53 -13.78 28.46 11.04
N LEU A 54 -15.01 28.49 10.54
CA LEU A 54 -15.78 27.26 10.28
C LEU A 54 -15.12 26.32 9.25
N PRO A 55 -14.76 26.80 8.04
CA PRO A 55 -14.13 25.91 7.06
C PRO A 55 -12.76 25.41 7.54
N GLY A 56 -12.02 26.20 8.31
CA GLY A 56 -10.74 25.81 8.90
C GLY A 56 -10.91 24.67 9.91
N ILE A 57 -11.83 24.81 10.86
CA ILE A 57 -12.14 23.78 11.87
C ILE A 57 -12.64 22.50 11.22
N LEU A 58 -13.59 22.59 10.27
CA LEU A 58 -14.10 21.43 9.54
C LEU A 58 -13.00 20.71 8.75
N SER A 59 -12.11 21.46 8.11
CA SER A 59 -10.97 20.89 7.38
C SER A 59 -10.01 20.13 8.33
N ASN A 60 -9.68 20.72 9.47
CA ASN A 60 -8.80 20.10 10.46
C ASN A 60 -9.40 18.81 11.05
N VAL A 61 -10.68 18.84 11.40
CA VAL A 61 -11.37 17.66 11.95
C VAL A 61 -11.53 16.59 10.88
N ALA A 62 -11.89 16.97 9.67
CA ALA A 62 -11.96 16.04 8.54
C ALA A 62 -10.60 15.36 8.27
N ASN A 63 -9.52 16.16 8.32
CA ASN A 63 -8.16 15.63 8.16
C ASN A 63 -7.78 14.65 9.29
N LYS A 64 -8.06 15.01 10.56
CA LYS A 64 -7.81 14.10 11.70
C LYS A 64 -8.55 12.77 11.56
N LYS A 65 -9.85 12.81 11.19
CA LYS A 65 -10.66 11.60 10.98
C LYS A 65 -10.21 10.77 9.79
N LEU A 66 -9.79 11.43 8.71
CA LEU A 66 -9.23 10.76 7.54
C LEU A 66 -7.94 10.04 7.89
N LEU A 67 -7.00 10.71 8.57
CA LEU A 67 -5.72 10.12 8.99
C LEU A 67 -5.94 8.96 9.97
N GLN A 68 -6.79 9.13 10.98
CA GLN A 68 -7.15 8.05 11.90
C GLN A 68 -7.66 6.80 11.18
N SER A 69 -8.51 7.00 10.18
CA SER A 69 -9.07 5.89 9.40
C SER A 69 -8.06 5.28 8.44
N TYR A 70 -7.18 6.08 7.87
CA TYR A 70 -6.08 5.61 7.01
C TYR A 70 -5.10 4.73 7.80
N GLU A 71 -4.66 5.19 8.98
CA GLU A 71 -3.71 4.47 9.84
C GLU A 71 -4.30 3.19 10.44
N ALA A 72 -5.63 3.16 10.69
CA ALA A 72 -6.30 1.98 11.21
C ALA A 72 -6.40 0.82 10.22
N GLN A 73 -6.20 1.06 8.91
CA GLN A 73 -6.30 0.02 7.90
C GLN A 73 -4.94 -0.68 7.70
N PRO A 74 -4.89 -2.03 7.81
CA PRO A 74 -3.69 -2.75 7.47
C PRO A 74 -3.45 -2.71 5.95
N ILE A 75 -2.27 -2.27 5.54
CA ILE A 75 -1.85 -2.22 4.14
C ILE A 75 -0.88 -3.37 3.91
N ILE A 76 -1.27 -4.32 3.06
CA ILE A 76 -0.46 -5.52 2.76
C ILE A 76 0.78 -5.13 1.96
N ALA A 77 0.63 -4.26 0.97
CA ALA A 77 1.72 -3.81 0.12
C ALA A 77 2.89 -3.20 0.91
N MET A 78 2.62 -2.49 2.02
CA MET A 78 3.66 -1.93 2.88
C MET A 78 4.57 -2.97 3.56
N LYS A 79 4.15 -4.23 3.62
CA LYS A 79 4.97 -5.33 4.15
C LYS A 79 5.85 -5.96 3.08
N LEU A 80 5.42 -5.89 1.82
CA LEU A 80 6.05 -6.55 0.68
C LEU A 80 6.90 -5.62 -0.17
N CYS A 81 6.75 -4.30 0.00
CA CYS A 81 7.42 -3.28 -0.79
C CYS A 81 8.34 -2.43 0.08
N SER A 82 9.41 -1.92 -0.51
CA SER A 82 10.17 -0.81 0.04
C SER A 82 9.42 0.51 -0.15
N THR A 83 9.81 1.55 0.56
CA THR A 83 9.22 2.88 0.42
C THR A 83 10.29 3.87 -0.03
N GLY A 84 10.02 4.61 -1.10
CA GLY A 84 10.91 5.62 -1.65
C GLY A 84 10.27 6.99 -1.72
N ASP A 85 11.10 8.02 -1.71
CA ASP A 85 10.67 9.40 -1.86
C ASP A 85 11.02 9.89 -3.27
N LEU A 86 10.04 10.46 -3.96
CA LEU A 86 10.17 11.03 -5.30
C LEU A 86 9.87 12.53 -5.26
N ASN A 87 10.60 13.32 -6.03
CA ASN A 87 10.49 14.77 -5.97
C ASN A 87 9.51 15.35 -6.99
N ASP A 88 9.22 14.62 -8.06
CA ASP A 88 8.38 15.06 -9.17
C ASP A 88 7.53 13.90 -9.74
N PHE A 89 6.72 14.20 -10.76
CA PHE A 89 5.84 13.24 -11.43
C PHE A 89 6.46 12.66 -12.71
N LYS A 90 7.73 12.94 -12.99
CA LYS A 90 8.42 12.35 -14.13
C LYS A 90 8.79 10.91 -13.83
N GLU A 91 9.09 10.16 -14.88
CA GLU A 91 9.74 8.87 -14.68
C GLU A 91 11.10 9.11 -14.03
N ASN A 92 11.28 8.54 -12.85
CA ASN A 92 12.53 8.57 -12.11
C ASN A 92 13.22 7.23 -12.28
N ASP A 93 14.42 7.25 -12.78
CA ASP A 93 15.26 6.07 -12.85
C ASP A 93 15.81 5.76 -11.46
N ARG A 94 15.57 4.55 -10.98
CA ARG A 94 16.19 3.99 -9.79
C ARG A 94 17.38 3.15 -10.26
N PHE A 95 18.54 3.71 -10.11
CA PHE A 95 19.78 3.00 -10.41
C PHE A 95 20.10 2.08 -9.23
N ARG A 96 20.27 0.82 -9.54
CA ARG A 96 20.79 -0.15 -8.62
C ARG A 96 22.17 -0.57 -9.06
N LEU A 97 23.12 -0.45 -8.17
CA LEU A 97 24.44 -1.02 -8.34
C LEU A 97 24.27 -2.53 -8.06
N THR A 98 24.14 -3.31 -9.13
CA THR A 98 23.87 -4.74 -8.99
C THR A 98 25.15 -5.50 -8.70
N ASP A 99 26.27 -5.02 -9.22
CA ASP A 99 27.57 -5.63 -8.99
C ASP A 99 28.72 -4.64 -9.16
N VAL A 100 29.77 -4.86 -8.37
CA VAL A 100 31.06 -4.15 -8.47
C VAL A 100 32.10 -5.04 -9.17
N GLY A 101 31.68 -6.24 -9.62
CA GLY A 101 32.58 -7.29 -10.12
C GLY A 101 33.36 -8.00 -9.00
N ASP A 102 33.80 -9.21 -9.30
CA ASP A 102 34.60 -10.01 -8.36
C ASP A 102 35.91 -9.32 -8.02
N LEU A 103 36.29 -9.38 -6.75
CA LEU A 103 37.64 -9.00 -6.31
C LEU A 103 38.65 -9.99 -6.90
N LEU A 104 39.36 -9.58 -7.93
CA LEU A 104 40.37 -10.40 -8.55
C LEU A 104 41.68 -10.38 -7.73
N PRO A 105 42.41 -11.52 -7.66
CA PRO A 105 43.69 -11.54 -6.99
C PRO A 105 44.65 -10.60 -7.70
N ILE A 106 45.32 -9.74 -6.93
CA ILE A 106 46.34 -8.83 -7.45
C ILE A 106 47.54 -9.65 -7.91
N ALA A 107 47.93 -9.49 -9.16
CA ALA A 107 49.11 -10.14 -9.71
C ALA A 107 50.40 -9.64 -9.02
N ALA A 108 51.49 -10.39 -9.16
CA ALA A 108 52.78 -10.05 -8.54
C ALA A 108 53.36 -8.71 -9.00
N ASP A 109 52.87 -8.14 -10.09
CA ASP A 109 53.20 -6.81 -10.59
C ASP A 109 52.44 -5.68 -9.92
N GLY A 110 51.45 -6.00 -9.08
CA GLY A 110 50.66 -5.04 -8.31
C GLY A 110 49.57 -4.33 -9.12
N GLU A 111 49.25 -4.79 -10.34
CA GLU A 111 48.19 -4.19 -11.16
C GLU A 111 46.79 -4.55 -10.60
N ILE A 112 46.02 -3.52 -10.22
CA ILE A 112 44.60 -3.63 -9.85
C ILE A 112 43.77 -3.36 -11.11
N LYS A 113 42.94 -4.32 -11.50
CA LYS A 113 42.05 -4.18 -12.66
C LYS A 113 40.82 -3.38 -12.28
N ASP A 114 40.37 -2.50 -13.17
CA ASP A 114 39.12 -1.76 -13.00
C ASP A 114 37.95 -2.72 -13.03
N GLY A 115 37.10 -2.63 -12.02
CA GLY A 115 35.82 -3.34 -11.96
C GLY A 115 34.79 -2.61 -12.85
N GLY A 116 34.08 -3.33 -13.69
CA GLY A 116 32.91 -2.78 -14.40
C GLY A 116 31.75 -2.61 -13.44
N LEU A 117 31.12 -1.44 -13.44
CA LEU A 117 29.87 -1.21 -12.72
C LEU A 117 28.72 -1.58 -13.65
N ILE A 118 27.91 -2.58 -13.26
CA ILE A 118 26.67 -2.90 -13.98
C ILE A 118 25.54 -2.15 -13.30
N GLU A 119 24.98 -1.19 -14.03
CA GLU A 119 23.84 -0.42 -13.59
C GLU A 119 22.56 -1.01 -14.19
N GLU A 120 21.68 -1.55 -13.33
CA GLU A 120 20.31 -1.87 -13.71
C GLU A 120 19.41 -0.70 -13.32
N SER A 121 18.62 -0.19 -14.25
CA SER A 121 17.67 0.87 -13.99
C SER A 121 16.25 0.32 -13.95
N ALA A 122 15.53 0.63 -12.88
CA ALA A 122 14.09 0.45 -12.80
C ALA A 122 13.41 1.80 -12.73
N LYS A 123 12.22 1.91 -13.30
CA LYS A 123 11.49 3.19 -13.38
C LYS A 123 10.39 3.24 -12.35
N ASN A 124 10.28 4.37 -11.65
CA ASN A 124 9.14 4.66 -10.80
C ASN A 124 8.55 6.02 -11.16
N GLN A 125 7.22 6.12 -11.13
CA GLN A 125 6.49 7.33 -11.49
C GLN A 125 5.32 7.52 -10.54
N LEU A 126 5.10 8.77 -10.13
CA LEU A 126 3.97 9.17 -9.30
C LEU A 126 2.76 9.54 -10.15
N ASP A 127 1.58 9.25 -9.58
CA ASP A 127 0.31 9.77 -10.05
C ASP A 127 -0.48 10.37 -8.90
N THR A 128 -1.35 11.34 -9.20
CA THR A 128 -2.23 11.97 -8.23
C THR A 128 -3.61 11.31 -8.26
N TYR A 129 -4.02 10.76 -7.13
CA TYR A 129 -5.35 10.18 -6.93
C TYR A 129 -6.17 11.09 -6.02
N GLY A 130 -7.34 11.49 -6.44
CA GLY A 130 -8.14 12.41 -5.64
C GLY A 130 -9.64 12.28 -5.82
N LYS A 131 -10.37 12.78 -4.81
CA LYS A 131 -11.83 12.87 -4.85
C LYS A 131 -12.29 14.10 -4.07
N LYS A 132 -13.34 14.75 -4.55
CA LYS A 132 -13.99 15.88 -3.87
C LYS A 132 -15.28 15.45 -3.18
N PHE A 133 -15.62 16.14 -2.10
CA PHE A 133 -16.88 15.99 -1.39
C PHE A 133 -17.37 17.36 -0.90
N CYS A 134 -18.65 17.47 -0.61
CA CYS A 134 -19.29 18.72 -0.27
C CYS A 134 -20.14 18.59 1.00
N LEU A 135 -20.01 19.55 1.90
CA LEU A 135 -20.97 19.78 2.97
C LEU A 135 -22.09 20.66 2.43
N THR A 136 -23.24 20.08 2.16
CA THR A 136 -24.36 20.78 1.55
C THR A 136 -25.19 21.56 2.58
N ARG A 137 -25.90 22.62 2.13
CA ARG A 137 -26.85 23.36 2.96
C ARG A 137 -27.90 22.45 3.62
N LYS A 138 -28.37 21.41 2.90
CA LYS A 138 -29.34 20.44 3.44
C LYS A 138 -28.82 19.67 4.63
N MET A 139 -27.55 19.26 4.61
CA MET A 139 -26.90 18.58 5.74
C MET A 139 -26.81 19.48 6.96
N ILE A 140 -26.57 20.77 6.76
CA ILE A 140 -26.51 21.75 7.86
C ILE A 140 -27.87 21.97 8.49
N ILE A 141 -28.92 22.19 7.67
CA ILE A 141 -30.28 22.42 8.16
C ILE A 141 -30.79 21.20 8.94
N ASN A 142 -30.47 20.00 8.46
CA ASN A 142 -30.84 18.74 9.11
C ASN A 142 -29.96 18.42 10.33
N ASP A 143 -28.96 19.27 10.62
CA ASP A 143 -27.99 19.05 11.71
C ASP A 143 -27.23 17.70 11.62
N ASP A 144 -26.85 17.32 10.39
CA ASP A 144 -26.31 16.01 10.08
C ASP A 144 -24.77 16.05 10.00
N LEU A 145 -24.12 16.41 11.11
CA LEU A 145 -22.66 16.42 11.24
C LEU A 145 -22.10 14.98 11.15
N SER A 146 -22.82 14.02 11.69
CA SER A 146 -22.38 12.63 11.70
C SER A 146 -22.25 12.06 10.29
N SER A 147 -23.16 12.40 9.39
CA SER A 147 -23.08 12.02 7.97
C SER A 147 -21.93 12.69 7.26
N PHE A 148 -21.64 13.95 7.55
CA PHE A 148 -20.47 14.64 7.02
C PHE A 148 -19.17 13.94 7.45
N MET A 149 -19.05 13.56 8.73
CA MET A 149 -17.84 12.93 9.27
C MET A 149 -17.60 11.50 8.76
N LYS A 150 -18.63 10.80 8.30
CA LYS A 150 -18.49 9.49 7.65
C LYS A 150 -17.71 9.56 6.33
N VAL A 151 -17.77 10.70 5.62
CA VAL A 151 -17.13 10.85 4.31
C VAL A 151 -15.59 10.87 4.42
N PRO A 152 -14.95 11.70 5.26
CA PRO A 152 -13.50 11.64 5.50
C PRO A 152 -13.03 10.26 5.97
N THR A 153 -13.79 9.62 6.88
CA THR A 153 -13.51 8.26 7.35
C THR A 153 -13.48 7.25 6.20
N ALA A 154 -14.51 7.26 5.36
CA ALA A 154 -14.56 6.38 4.18
C ALA A 154 -13.44 6.69 3.19
N MET A 155 -13.05 7.94 3.03
CA MET A 155 -11.95 8.35 2.15
C MET A 155 -10.59 7.89 2.69
N GLY A 156 -10.35 7.97 4.01
CA GLY A 156 -9.15 7.45 4.65
C GLY A 156 -8.98 5.95 4.41
N ASN A 157 -10.05 5.17 4.63
CA ASN A 157 -10.06 3.74 4.34
C ASN A 157 -9.81 3.44 2.85
N ARG A 158 -10.34 4.27 1.96
CA ARG A 158 -10.12 4.12 0.50
C ARG A 158 -8.70 4.47 0.09
N ALA A 159 -8.09 5.48 0.71
CA ALA A 159 -6.71 5.85 0.44
C ALA A 159 -5.73 4.75 0.86
N ALA A 160 -5.97 4.09 2.01
CA ALA A 160 -5.18 2.93 2.41
C ALA A 160 -5.32 1.76 1.43
N ARG A 161 -6.55 1.44 1.04
CA ARG A 161 -6.81 0.37 0.06
C ARG A 161 -6.29 0.68 -1.34
N LEU A 162 -6.12 1.95 -1.70
CA LEU A 162 -5.58 2.34 -2.99
C LEU A 162 -4.16 1.82 -3.19
N ILE A 163 -3.33 1.86 -2.15
CA ILE A 163 -1.95 1.32 -2.20
C ILE A 163 -1.99 -0.16 -2.53
N ASP A 164 -2.80 -0.95 -1.82
CA ASP A 164 -2.96 -2.37 -2.11
C ASP A 164 -3.53 -2.61 -3.51
N GLN A 165 -4.52 -1.82 -3.95
CA GLN A 165 -5.09 -1.95 -5.28
C GLN A 165 -4.05 -1.76 -6.39
N LEU A 166 -3.21 -0.73 -6.28
CA LEU A 166 -2.17 -0.45 -7.26
C LEU A 166 -1.12 -1.56 -7.28
N PHE A 167 -0.67 -1.99 -6.10
CA PHE A 167 0.29 -3.09 -5.98
C PHE A 167 -0.24 -4.38 -6.59
N PHE A 168 -1.42 -4.84 -6.17
CA PHE A 168 -1.97 -6.11 -6.68
C PHE A 168 -2.36 -6.04 -8.15
N SER A 169 -2.89 -4.91 -8.62
CA SER A 169 -3.17 -4.73 -10.04
C SER A 169 -1.90 -4.90 -10.89
N ARG A 170 -0.79 -4.28 -10.44
CA ARG A 170 0.48 -4.35 -11.14
C ARG A 170 1.12 -5.73 -11.02
N LEU A 171 1.12 -6.34 -9.83
CA LEU A 171 1.66 -7.69 -9.58
C LEU A 171 0.98 -8.74 -10.45
N LEU A 172 -0.36 -8.69 -10.54
CA LEU A 172 -1.16 -9.66 -11.27
C LEU A 172 -1.02 -9.51 -12.78
N SER A 173 -0.85 -8.28 -13.28
CA SER A 173 -0.61 -8.02 -14.70
C SER A 173 0.71 -8.57 -15.23
N ASN A 174 1.62 -8.98 -14.33
CA ASN A 174 2.93 -9.55 -14.68
C ASN A 174 3.68 -8.70 -15.70
N PRO A 175 4.00 -7.42 -15.40
CA PRO A 175 4.52 -6.47 -16.35
C PRO A 175 5.88 -6.88 -16.91
N ALA A 176 6.21 -6.38 -18.10
CA ALA A 176 7.54 -6.54 -18.67
C ALA A 176 8.54 -5.67 -17.90
N GLN A 177 9.72 -6.23 -17.64
CA GLN A 177 10.87 -5.55 -17.05
C GLN A 177 11.70 -4.81 -18.11
N ALA A 178 12.76 -4.11 -17.69
CA ALA A 178 13.67 -3.39 -18.58
C ALA A 178 14.35 -4.30 -19.62
N ASP A 179 14.52 -5.58 -19.32
CA ASP A 179 15.05 -6.62 -20.23
C ASP A 179 14.02 -7.11 -21.27
N GLY A 180 12.81 -6.56 -21.27
CA GLY A 180 11.70 -6.94 -22.14
C GLY A 180 11.00 -8.25 -21.80
N LYS A 181 11.37 -8.90 -20.69
CA LYS A 181 10.74 -10.14 -20.23
C LYS A 181 9.72 -9.86 -19.14
N ALA A 182 8.72 -10.72 -19.00
CA ALA A 182 7.75 -10.60 -17.94
C ALA A 182 8.42 -10.80 -16.55
N LEU A 183 7.92 -10.06 -15.54
CA LEU A 183 8.42 -10.09 -14.16
C LEU A 183 8.57 -11.53 -13.64
N PHE A 184 7.53 -12.34 -13.79
CA PHE A 184 7.58 -13.78 -13.52
C PHE A 184 7.67 -14.54 -14.83
N SER A 185 8.81 -15.15 -15.07
CA SER A 185 9.08 -15.89 -16.29
C SER A 185 10.05 -17.04 -16.04
N THR A 186 10.06 -18.00 -16.93
CA THR A 186 11.04 -19.11 -16.92
C THR A 186 12.46 -18.61 -17.15
N ASN A 187 12.61 -17.49 -17.87
CA ASN A 187 13.91 -16.85 -18.11
C ASN A 187 14.52 -16.28 -16.83
N HIS A 188 13.69 -15.71 -15.95
CA HIS A 188 14.09 -15.21 -14.63
C HIS A 188 14.20 -16.32 -13.57
N LYS A 189 13.89 -17.58 -13.93
CA LYS A 189 13.89 -18.74 -13.02
C LYS A 189 13.06 -18.53 -11.75
N ASN A 190 12.04 -17.67 -11.83
CA ASN A 190 11.18 -17.30 -10.70
C ASN A 190 9.71 -17.67 -10.90
N LEU A 191 9.45 -18.60 -11.85
CA LEU A 191 8.11 -19.08 -12.16
C LEU A 191 8.03 -20.60 -12.02
N LEU A 192 7.18 -21.08 -11.11
CA LEU A 192 6.79 -22.50 -10.99
C LEU A 192 5.45 -22.70 -11.71
N SER A 193 5.47 -23.51 -12.78
CA SER A 193 4.29 -23.77 -13.61
C SER A 193 4.08 -25.28 -13.80
N GLY A 194 2.89 -25.65 -14.32
CA GLY A 194 2.51 -27.03 -14.56
C GLY A 194 1.79 -27.70 -13.40
N ALA A 195 1.43 -28.96 -13.56
CA ALA A 195 0.58 -29.72 -12.64
C ALA A 195 1.12 -29.86 -11.21
N SER A 196 2.42 -29.68 -11.00
CA SER A 196 3.04 -29.72 -9.66
C SER A 196 3.19 -28.34 -9.00
N SER A 197 2.51 -27.29 -9.49
CA SER A 197 2.60 -25.93 -8.94
C SER A 197 1.51 -25.61 -7.90
N ALA A 198 0.53 -26.50 -7.69
CA ALA A 198 -0.45 -26.35 -6.61
C ALA A 198 0.27 -26.30 -5.24
N LEU A 199 -0.24 -25.47 -4.32
CA LEU A 199 0.37 -25.31 -3.00
C LEU A 199 0.39 -26.65 -2.24
N SER A 200 1.58 -27.15 -1.98
CA SER A 200 1.85 -28.39 -1.26
C SER A 200 3.24 -28.31 -0.61
N SER A 201 3.57 -29.26 0.24
CA SER A 201 4.91 -29.34 0.85
C SER A 201 6.02 -29.41 -0.21
N ASP A 202 5.82 -30.21 -1.26
CA ASP A 202 6.84 -30.43 -2.29
C ASP A 202 6.97 -29.23 -3.25
N SER A 203 5.84 -28.59 -3.62
CA SER A 203 5.89 -27.40 -4.46
C SER A 203 6.50 -26.22 -3.72
N LEU A 204 6.23 -26.09 -2.40
CA LEU A 204 6.80 -25.03 -1.58
C LEU A 204 8.33 -25.20 -1.43
N LYS A 205 8.81 -26.44 -1.21
CA LYS A 205 10.26 -26.73 -1.19
C LYS A 205 10.92 -26.39 -2.52
N LYS A 206 10.29 -26.73 -3.66
CA LYS A 206 10.81 -26.38 -4.99
C LYS A 206 10.85 -24.86 -5.20
N ALA A 207 9.82 -24.13 -4.76
CA ALA A 207 9.79 -22.69 -4.88
C ALA A 207 10.85 -22.02 -3.99
N ILE A 208 11.09 -22.53 -2.78
CA ILE A 208 12.18 -22.07 -1.91
C ILE A 208 13.53 -22.34 -2.58
N GLN A 209 13.72 -23.52 -3.19
CA GLN A 209 14.93 -23.83 -3.94
C GLN A 209 15.14 -22.82 -5.10
N LEU A 210 14.11 -22.59 -5.94
CA LEU A 210 14.18 -21.60 -7.02
C LEU A 210 14.50 -20.20 -6.49
N PHE A 211 14.06 -19.87 -5.27
CA PHE A 211 14.33 -18.61 -4.63
C PHE A 211 15.79 -18.48 -4.20
N LEU A 212 16.35 -19.52 -3.59
CA LEU A 212 17.73 -19.58 -3.13
C LEU A 212 18.75 -19.69 -4.29
N ASP A 213 18.36 -20.33 -5.39
CA ASP A 213 19.18 -20.52 -6.60
C ASP A 213 19.22 -19.27 -7.50
N GLN A 214 18.66 -18.13 -7.04
CA GLN A 214 18.71 -16.87 -7.79
C GLN A 214 20.13 -16.27 -7.76
N VAL A 215 20.50 -15.74 -8.92
CA VAL A 215 21.82 -15.17 -9.15
C VAL A 215 21.72 -13.69 -9.56
N ASP A 216 22.78 -12.95 -9.33
CA ASP A 216 22.95 -11.60 -9.83
C ASP A 216 23.25 -11.55 -11.34
N ALA A 217 23.60 -10.38 -11.86
CA ALA A 217 23.92 -10.18 -13.28
C ALA A 217 25.17 -10.92 -13.73
N ASP A 218 26.12 -11.17 -12.83
CA ASP A 218 27.38 -11.89 -13.07
C ASP A 218 27.26 -13.42 -12.81
N GLY A 219 26.09 -13.89 -12.42
CA GLY A 219 25.83 -15.29 -12.13
C GLY A 219 26.24 -15.75 -10.73
N GLN A 220 26.55 -14.82 -9.83
CA GLN A 220 26.87 -15.14 -8.45
C GLN A 220 25.57 -15.31 -7.61
N PRO A 221 25.56 -16.21 -6.61
CA PRO A 221 24.40 -16.41 -5.74
C PRO A 221 24.12 -15.17 -4.88
N ILE A 222 22.87 -14.68 -4.86
CA ILE A 222 22.48 -13.50 -4.08
C ILE A 222 22.27 -13.86 -2.60
N SER A 223 22.05 -15.14 -2.27
CA SER A 223 21.82 -15.66 -0.90
C SER A 223 20.66 -14.96 -0.17
N VAL A 224 19.55 -14.70 -0.87
CA VAL A 224 18.34 -14.11 -0.31
C VAL A 224 17.41 -15.23 0.16
N GLU A 225 16.87 -15.09 1.38
CA GLU A 225 15.91 -16.04 1.93
C GLU A 225 14.47 -15.55 1.74
N PRO A 226 13.51 -16.47 1.46
CA PRO A 226 12.11 -16.10 1.41
C PRO A 226 11.59 -15.79 2.81
N LYS A 227 10.80 -14.72 2.96
CA LYS A 227 10.22 -14.30 4.23
C LYS A 227 8.72 -14.37 4.26
N TYR A 228 8.07 -14.05 3.14
CA TYR A 228 6.62 -13.97 3.06
C TYR A 228 6.08 -14.96 2.05
N LEU A 229 5.05 -15.71 2.48
CA LEU A 229 4.22 -16.54 1.62
C LEU A 229 2.89 -15.84 1.39
N LEU A 230 2.71 -15.27 0.19
CA LEU A 230 1.51 -14.54 -0.20
C LEU A 230 0.56 -15.50 -0.94
N VAL A 231 -0.65 -15.66 -0.41
CA VAL A 231 -1.66 -16.59 -0.91
C VAL A 231 -3.03 -15.96 -1.06
N PRO A 232 -3.89 -16.44 -1.97
CA PRO A 232 -5.30 -16.07 -2.00
C PRO A 232 -6.01 -16.61 -0.74
N THR A 233 -7.17 -16.02 -0.43
CA THR A 233 -7.95 -16.39 0.76
C THR A 233 -8.33 -17.86 0.81
N ALA A 234 -8.53 -18.50 -0.34
CA ALA A 234 -8.85 -19.91 -0.45
C ALA A 234 -7.73 -20.83 0.09
N LEU A 235 -6.47 -20.43 -0.06
CA LEU A 235 -5.31 -21.21 0.36
C LEU A 235 -4.78 -20.84 1.74
N LYS A 236 -5.41 -19.88 2.44
CA LYS A 236 -4.90 -19.37 3.73
C LYS A 236 -4.65 -20.48 4.74
N HIS A 237 -5.63 -21.33 4.98
CA HIS A 237 -5.54 -22.37 6.01
C HIS A 237 -4.49 -23.42 5.65
N LEU A 238 -4.47 -23.86 4.38
CA LEU A 238 -3.45 -24.77 3.87
C LEU A 238 -2.03 -24.20 4.02
N ALA A 239 -1.86 -22.91 3.71
CA ALA A 239 -0.56 -22.25 3.88
C ALA A 239 -0.11 -22.22 5.35
N ILE A 240 -1.03 -21.97 6.29
CA ILE A 240 -0.73 -22.01 7.73
C ILE A 240 -0.38 -23.43 8.19
N GLU A 241 -1.11 -24.45 7.74
CA GLU A 241 -0.79 -25.85 8.05
C GLU A 241 0.61 -26.24 7.56
N LEU A 242 0.96 -25.83 6.34
CA LEU A 242 2.26 -26.14 5.76
C LEU A 242 3.43 -25.42 6.45
N THR A 243 3.22 -24.20 6.93
CA THR A 243 4.31 -23.37 7.48
C THR A 243 4.42 -23.42 9.00
N GLN A 244 3.32 -23.68 9.72
CA GLN A 244 3.28 -23.63 11.18
C GLN A 244 2.95 -24.98 11.84
N GLY A 245 2.52 -25.96 11.07
CA GLY A 245 2.24 -27.31 11.60
C GLY A 245 3.53 -27.99 12.05
N ALA A 246 3.56 -28.55 13.26
CA ALA A 246 4.72 -29.27 13.77
C ALA A 246 4.94 -30.61 13.04
N THR A 247 3.87 -31.23 12.56
CA THR A 247 3.91 -32.48 11.81
C THR A 247 3.02 -32.40 10.57
N LEU A 248 3.52 -32.97 9.48
CA LEU A 248 2.73 -33.17 8.25
C LEU A 248 2.33 -34.64 8.13
N ILE A 249 1.12 -34.86 7.64
CA ILE A 249 0.65 -36.19 7.33
C ILE A 249 1.09 -36.51 5.89
N MET A 250 2.03 -37.42 5.73
CA MET A 250 2.50 -37.87 4.41
C MET A 250 1.95 -39.27 4.09
N SER A 251 1.42 -39.44 2.89
CA SER A 251 1.07 -40.75 2.37
C SER A 251 2.32 -41.45 1.87
N GLY A 252 2.68 -42.58 2.45
CA GLY A 252 3.75 -43.41 1.97
C GLY A 252 3.38 -44.12 0.66
N THR A 253 4.36 -44.72 -0.02
CA THR A 253 4.18 -45.53 -1.22
C THR A 253 3.31 -46.80 -1.02
N ASP A 254 3.13 -47.18 0.24
CA ASP A 254 2.31 -48.29 0.71
C ASP A 254 0.90 -47.87 1.16
N ASN A 255 0.44 -46.65 0.84
CA ASN A 255 -0.78 -46.05 1.33
C ASN A 255 -0.86 -45.89 2.86
N ALA A 256 0.21 -46.15 3.59
CA ALA A 256 0.26 -45.90 5.01
C ALA A 256 0.43 -44.39 5.30
N VAL A 257 -0.46 -43.85 6.08
CA VAL A 257 -0.40 -42.45 6.54
C VAL A 257 0.58 -42.37 7.71
N ARG A 258 1.66 -41.64 7.54
CA ARG A 258 2.70 -41.48 8.59
C ARG A 258 2.89 -40.02 8.95
N PRO A 259 2.96 -39.67 10.22
CA PRO A 259 3.37 -38.35 10.64
C PRO A 259 4.85 -38.16 10.31
N ALA A 260 5.18 -37.07 9.62
CA ALA A 260 6.54 -36.66 9.34
C ALA A 260 6.79 -35.28 9.99
N LEU A 261 8.03 -35.05 10.40
CA LEU A 261 8.44 -33.72 10.89
C LEU A 261 8.27 -32.69 9.77
N ASN A 262 7.65 -31.56 10.10
CA ASN A 262 7.51 -30.48 9.16
C ASN A 262 8.79 -29.62 9.12
N VAL A 263 9.62 -29.85 8.14
CA VAL A 263 10.87 -29.08 7.94
C VAL A 263 10.59 -27.62 7.51
N LEU A 264 9.41 -27.37 6.90
CA LEU A 264 9.04 -26.03 6.44
C LEU A 264 8.71 -25.07 7.59
N SER A 265 8.50 -25.57 8.81
CA SER A 265 8.32 -24.72 10.00
C SER A 265 9.58 -23.94 10.36
N ASP A 266 10.76 -24.48 10.03
CA ASP A 266 12.06 -23.84 10.33
C ASP A 266 12.37 -22.68 9.39
N GLU A 267 11.72 -22.61 8.22
CA GLU A 267 11.87 -21.51 7.25
C GLU A 267 11.25 -20.18 7.73
N ASN A 268 10.50 -20.18 8.84
CA ASN A 268 9.87 -18.99 9.45
C ASN A 268 9.06 -18.12 8.48
N LEU A 269 8.44 -18.74 7.48
CA LEU A 269 7.63 -18.05 6.48
C LEU A 269 6.41 -17.40 7.10
N GLN A 270 6.26 -16.09 6.91
CA GLN A 270 5.07 -15.36 7.32
C GLN A 270 3.97 -15.46 6.25
N VAL A 271 2.88 -16.12 6.58
CA VAL A 271 1.73 -16.25 5.69
C VAL A 271 0.94 -14.95 5.64
N ILE A 272 0.82 -14.38 4.44
CA ILE A 272 -0.01 -13.22 4.13
C ILE A 272 -1.12 -13.67 3.18
N SER A 273 -2.37 -13.53 3.60
CA SER A 273 -3.50 -13.82 2.72
C SER A 273 -4.12 -12.53 2.18
N SER A 274 -4.41 -12.51 0.88
CA SER A 274 -5.02 -11.34 0.24
C SER A 274 -6.23 -11.70 -0.61
N PRO A 275 -7.37 -11.00 -0.43
CA PRO A 275 -8.54 -11.20 -1.27
C PRO A 275 -8.34 -10.68 -2.70
N TYR A 276 -7.35 -9.80 -2.93
CA TYR A 276 -7.07 -9.25 -4.26
C TYR A 276 -6.59 -10.33 -5.24
N LEU A 277 -5.85 -11.34 -4.77
CA LEU A 277 -5.31 -12.41 -5.63
C LEU A 277 -6.40 -13.25 -6.30
N GLY A 278 -7.51 -13.51 -5.60
CA GLY A 278 -8.62 -14.31 -6.11
C GLY A 278 -9.79 -13.50 -6.68
N ASN A 279 -9.66 -12.17 -6.77
CA ASN A 279 -10.74 -11.32 -7.25
C ASN A 279 -10.71 -11.18 -8.77
N SER A 280 -11.75 -11.67 -9.45
CA SER A 280 -11.89 -11.64 -10.91
C SER A 280 -11.92 -10.24 -11.53
N ALA A 281 -12.06 -9.18 -10.73
CA ALA A 281 -11.97 -7.80 -11.23
C ALA A 281 -10.53 -7.40 -11.62
N TYR A 282 -9.53 -8.20 -11.20
CA TYR A 282 -8.12 -7.97 -11.53
C TYR A 282 -7.68 -8.98 -12.59
N GLU A 283 -7.12 -8.46 -13.68
CA GLU A 283 -6.54 -9.28 -14.73
C GLU A 283 -5.39 -10.14 -14.16
N GLY A 284 -5.34 -11.42 -14.54
CA GLY A 284 -4.34 -12.35 -13.99
C GLY A 284 -4.63 -12.89 -12.60
N SER A 285 -5.82 -12.58 -12.02
CA SER A 285 -6.24 -13.14 -10.73
C SER A 285 -6.36 -14.65 -10.75
N SER A 286 -5.99 -15.31 -9.65
CA SER A 286 -6.10 -16.76 -9.48
C SER A 286 -6.43 -17.10 -8.04
N GLN A 287 -7.31 -18.08 -7.85
CA GLN A 287 -7.61 -18.61 -6.51
C GLN A 287 -6.62 -19.67 -6.03
N THR A 288 -5.76 -20.14 -6.93
CA THR A 288 -4.78 -21.20 -6.68
C THR A 288 -3.33 -20.72 -6.79
N GLY A 289 -3.09 -19.60 -7.48
CA GLY A 289 -1.77 -19.00 -7.62
C GLY A 289 -1.25 -18.43 -6.31
N TRP A 290 0.03 -18.61 -6.01
CA TRP A 290 0.67 -18.15 -4.80
C TRP A 290 2.08 -17.63 -5.08
N TYR A 291 2.63 -16.86 -4.13
CA TYR A 291 3.90 -16.17 -4.33
C TYR A 291 4.78 -16.28 -3.08
N LEU A 292 6.10 -16.33 -3.28
CA LEU A 292 7.10 -16.10 -2.26
C LEU A 292 7.74 -14.73 -2.45
N PHE A 293 8.00 -14.04 -1.34
CA PHE A 293 8.71 -12.76 -1.30
C PHE A 293 9.81 -12.79 -0.26
N GLY A 294 10.93 -12.17 -0.56
CA GLY A 294 11.99 -11.86 0.39
C GLY A 294 11.63 -10.70 1.32
N ASP A 295 12.57 -10.33 2.17
CA ASP A 295 12.45 -9.10 2.97
C ASP A 295 12.72 -7.87 2.08
N PRO A 296 11.80 -6.90 2.00
CA PRO A 296 12.04 -5.67 1.23
C PRO A 296 13.24 -4.85 1.73
N LYS A 297 13.74 -5.15 2.93
CA LYS A 297 14.96 -4.52 3.46
C LYS A 297 16.25 -5.12 2.89
N THR A 298 16.18 -6.36 2.40
CA THR A 298 17.33 -7.07 1.85
C THR A 298 17.38 -6.93 0.33
N VAL A 299 16.21 -7.04 -0.32
CA VAL A 299 16.08 -6.89 -1.78
C VAL A 299 14.89 -6.02 -2.09
N ASP A 300 15.13 -4.93 -2.81
CA ASP A 300 14.10 -4.01 -3.29
C ASP A 300 13.37 -4.62 -4.48
N THR A 301 12.36 -5.46 -4.21
CA THR A 301 11.54 -6.09 -5.25
C THR A 301 10.49 -5.15 -5.82
N TRP A 302 9.86 -4.39 -4.93
CA TRP A 302 8.83 -3.39 -5.24
C TRP A 302 9.06 -2.12 -4.46
N GLU A 303 8.78 -0.99 -5.07
CA GLU A 303 8.85 0.31 -4.40
C GLU A 303 7.52 1.03 -4.45
N ILE A 304 7.10 1.54 -3.28
CA ILE A 304 6.02 2.51 -3.16
C ILE A 304 6.65 3.88 -3.06
N GLY A 305 6.54 4.67 -4.13
CA GLY A 305 7.01 6.05 -4.18
C GLY A 305 6.00 7.02 -3.61
N PHE A 306 6.46 7.99 -2.82
CA PHE A 306 5.65 9.07 -2.27
C PHE A 306 6.23 10.43 -2.66
N LEU A 307 5.36 11.40 -2.96
CA LEU A 307 5.80 12.74 -3.31
C LEU A 307 6.42 13.45 -2.08
N LYS A 308 7.72 13.78 -2.17
CA LYS A 308 8.48 14.48 -1.12
C LYS A 308 8.30 13.85 0.28
N GLY A 309 8.22 12.52 0.35
CA GLY A 309 8.08 11.78 1.60
C GLY A 309 6.71 11.87 2.27
N LYS A 310 5.70 12.43 1.61
CA LYS A 310 4.36 12.56 2.19
C LYS A 310 3.57 11.27 2.05
N ARG A 311 3.61 10.45 3.08
CA ARG A 311 3.01 9.10 3.13
C ARG A 311 1.53 9.07 3.51
N THR A 312 0.89 10.24 3.64
CA THR A 312 -0.51 10.36 4.07
C THR A 312 -1.31 11.18 3.08
N PRO A 313 -2.59 10.84 2.87
CA PRO A 313 -3.47 11.64 2.03
C PRO A 313 -3.70 13.04 2.62
N THR A 314 -3.96 14.01 1.76
CA THR A 314 -4.19 15.41 2.12
C THR A 314 -5.64 15.77 1.93
N VAL A 315 -6.19 16.50 2.93
CA VAL A 315 -7.49 17.16 2.79
C VAL A 315 -7.27 18.66 2.59
N GLU A 316 -7.87 19.21 1.54
CA GLU A 316 -7.89 20.64 1.32
C GLU A 316 -9.33 21.12 1.13
N ARG A 317 -9.59 22.36 1.61
CA ARG A 317 -10.84 23.02 1.34
C ARG A 317 -10.81 23.66 -0.05
N GLY A 318 -11.94 23.62 -0.73
CA GLY A 318 -12.18 24.40 -1.94
C GLY A 318 -12.70 25.80 -1.62
N GLU A 319 -12.63 26.67 -2.62
CA GLU A 319 -13.32 27.97 -2.56
C GLU A 319 -14.84 27.76 -2.65
N THR A 320 -15.59 28.71 -2.07
CA THR A 320 -17.05 28.71 -2.13
C THR A 320 -17.50 29.08 -3.55
N ASP A 321 -18.08 28.14 -4.27
CA ASP A 321 -18.61 28.38 -5.61
C ASP A 321 -20.01 29.04 -5.51
N PHE A 322 -20.22 30.10 -6.29
CA PHE A 322 -21.51 30.80 -6.36
C PHE A 322 -22.65 29.85 -6.82
N ASN A 323 -22.34 28.89 -7.67
CA ASN A 323 -23.32 27.97 -8.24
C ASN A 323 -23.74 26.84 -7.27
N THR A 324 -23.03 26.65 -6.16
CA THR A 324 -23.29 25.58 -5.21
C THR A 324 -23.40 26.09 -3.79
N LEU A 325 -24.54 25.77 -3.13
CA LEU A 325 -24.77 26.07 -1.73
C LEU A 325 -24.09 25.02 -0.84
N GLY A 326 -22.76 25.12 -0.67
CA GLY A 326 -22.01 24.18 0.15
C GLY A 326 -20.52 24.48 0.26
N LEU A 327 -19.88 23.85 1.23
CA LEU A 327 -18.43 23.86 1.39
C LEU A 327 -17.82 22.64 0.72
N TRP A 328 -16.91 22.88 -0.20
CA TRP A 328 -16.21 21.83 -0.93
C TRP A 328 -14.90 21.48 -0.26
N PHE A 329 -14.62 20.20 -0.25
CA PHE A 329 -13.36 19.62 0.19
C PHE A 329 -12.84 18.67 -0.88
N ARG A 330 -11.52 18.58 -1.03
CA ARG A 330 -10.87 17.57 -1.83
C ARG A 330 -9.89 16.78 -0.98
N VAL A 331 -9.83 15.49 -1.24
CA VAL A 331 -8.80 14.60 -0.73
C VAL A 331 -7.97 14.17 -1.91
N TYR A 332 -6.66 14.26 -1.79
CA TYR A 332 -5.75 13.73 -2.80
C TYR A 332 -4.55 13.04 -2.15
N PHE A 333 -3.95 12.14 -2.92
CA PHE A 333 -2.82 11.36 -2.49
C PHE A 333 -1.92 11.09 -3.70
N ASP A 334 -0.64 11.45 -3.59
CA ASP A 334 0.36 11.33 -4.62
C ASP A 334 1.24 10.12 -4.31
N LEU A 335 1.11 9.08 -5.11
CA LEU A 335 1.87 7.85 -4.93
C LEU A 335 2.08 7.11 -6.26
N GLY A 336 3.11 6.27 -6.29
CA GLY A 336 3.38 5.35 -7.39
C GLY A 336 3.81 3.99 -6.83
N VAL A 337 3.44 2.92 -7.51
CA VAL A 337 3.85 1.57 -7.14
C VAL A 337 4.43 0.88 -8.36
N ARG A 338 5.70 0.51 -8.28
CA ARG A 338 6.42 -0.11 -9.39
C ARG A 338 7.32 -1.25 -8.93
N GLU A 339 7.43 -2.23 -9.79
CA GLU A 339 8.42 -3.29 -9.68
C GLU A 339 9.82 -2.72 -9.89
N GLN A 340 10.78 -3.18 -9.07
CA GLN A 340 12.17 -2.79 -9.15
C GLN A 340 13.06 -3.95 -9.60
N ASP A 341 12.88 -5.13 -8.99
CA ASP A 341 13.67 -6.32 -9.28
C ASP A 341 12.81 -7.57 -9.31
N HIS A 342 13.12 -8.48 -10.23
CA HIS A 342 12.50 -9.80 -10.30
C HIS A 342 13.12 -10.79 -9.32
N ARG A 343 14.33 -10.51 -8.83
CA ARG A 343 15.04 -11.32 -7.83
C ARG A 343 14.37 -11.12 -6.47
N GLY A 344 14.40 -12.15 -5.65
CA GLY A 344 13.71 -12.11 -4.36
C GLY A 344 12.19 -12.28 -4.45
N MET A 345 11.69 -12.79 -5.57
CA MET A 345 10.29 -13.19 -5.76
C MET A 345 10.18 -14.47 -6.56
N VAL A 346 9.22 -15.32 -6.18
CA VAL A 346 8.84 -16.51 -6.96
C VAL A 346 7.32 -16.58 -7.05
N LYS A 347 6.80 -16.87 -8.24
CA LYS A 347 5.37 -17.12 -8.49
C LYS A 347 5.14 -18.58 -8.78
N ALA A 348 4.10 -19.15 -8.20
CA ALA A 348 3.56 -20.45 -8.59
C ALA A 348 2.15 -20.29 -9.15
N ASN A 349 1.90 -20.88 -10.31
CA ASN A 349 0.60 -20.75 -10.99
C ASN A 349 -0.54 -21.49 -10.27
N GLY A 350 -0.21 -22.42 -9.37
CA GLY A 350 -1.20 -23.17 -8.60
C GLY A 350 -2.04 -24.13 -9.43
N ALA A 351 -1.54 -24.56 -10.58
CA ALA A 351 -2.20 -25.58 -11.38
C ALA A 351 -2.10 -26.94 -10.68
N ALA A 352 -3.22 -27.64 -10.58
CA ALA A 352 -3.31 -28.99 -10.05
C ALA A 352 -3.03 -30.03 -11.16
#